data_5e7686c087ed947be3d5fbbafcd6bef1
#
_entry.id   5e7686c087ed947be3d5fbbafcd6bef1
#
_cell.length_a   1.000
_cell.length_b   1.000
_cell.length_c   1.000
_cell.angle_alpha   90.00
_cell.angle_beta   90.00
_cell.angle_gamma   90.00
#
_symmetry.space_group_name_H-M   'P 1'
#
loop_
_entity.id
_entity.type
_entity.pdbx_description
1 polymer ?
#
loop_
_entity_poly.entity_id
_entity_poly.type
_entity_poly.pdbx_seq_one_letter_code
_entity_poly.pdbx_strand_id
1 'polypeptide(L)'
;MRVIVIGGGASGIVASIFAKRENNEVIVLEKNSKCLKKLLITGNGKCNYFNDDFSIDHYYSNCLSKLSGIINNSNKNMILDFFSSIGVVPNVKNGYYYPNSGQAFSVNNSLLKEASLKGVSFVFDCRVLNIVKNGNSFVVSTSNGDYTCDKVIISTGGKSYPKTGSVGDGYSFGESFGHKLVPVCPGLVGLVSDLKVFRDLSGVRCDASATLHSGEFVKTEIGEVQFTDYGLSGICIFNLSNIVSGFCNGKACVSINFFYKFGINSFSSFCDFFDMVDRKVHDRSICELLEGYLNYKIVNVVLKLCNVNNSISWKTLSHDKKELLYEMLVSFNVPIAGTRGFDCAQVSIGGISLDDIDINTFESKIVSGLYFTGEVMDVVGDCGGYNLGFAFLSGMIAGNSVGDCCD
;
A
#
# COMPACT_ATOMS: atom_id res chain seq x y z
N MET A 1 18.26 -11.42 -29.24
CA MET A 1 17.82 -10.15 -28.64
C MET A 1 18.35 -10.04 -27.22
N ARG A 2 18.79 -8.85 -26.79
CA ARG A 2 19.22 -8.61 -25.41
C ARG A 2 18.21 -7.67 -24.73
N VAL A 3 17.77 -8.08 -23.53
CA VAL A 3 16.83 -7.35 -22.68
C VAL A 3 17.51 -6.95 -21.37
N ILE A 4 17.44 -5.68 -21.02
CA ILE A 4 17.90 -5.21 -19.71
C ILE A 4 16.69 -4.85 -18.84
N VAL A 5 16.65 -5.44 -17.64
CA VAL A 5 15.68 -5.11 -16.58
C VAL A 5 16.41 -4.27 -15.53
N ILE A 6 15.92 -3.06 -15.31
CA ILE A 6 16.52 -2.12 -14.34
C ILE A 6 15.75 -2.21 -13.02
N GLY A 7 16.40 -2.79 -12.01
CA GLY A 7 15.85 -3.02 -10.68
C GLY A 7 15.40 -4.46 -10.45
N GLY A 8 16.03 -5.13 -9.49
CA GLY A 8 15.73 -6.49 -9.03
C GLY A 8 14.65 -6.55 -7.95
N GLY A 9 13.61 -5.69 -8.04
CA GLY A 9 12.42 -5.71 -7.19
C GLY A 9 11.41 -6.78 -7.64
N ALA A 10 10.24 -6.79 -6.98
CA ALA A 10 9.18 -7.78 -7.24
C ALA A 10 8.77 -7.81 -8.72
N SER A 11 8.46 -6.65 -9.31
CA SER A 11 8.06 -6.55 -10.71
C SER A 11 9.19 -6.89 -11.67
N GLY A 12 10.44 -6.45 -11.37
CA GLY A 12 11.59 -6.67 -12.24
C GLY A 12 12.02 -8.14 -12.31
N ILE A 13 12.02 -8.85 -11.18
CA ILE A 13 12.31 -10.30 -11.18
C ILE A 13 11.25 -11.07 -11.97
N VAL A 14 9.96 -10.78 -11.76
CA VAL A 14 8.89 -11.43 -12.51
C VAL A 14 8.99 -11.06 -13.99
N ALA A 15 9.22 -9.79 -14.34
CA ALA A 15 9.42 -9.38 -15.74
C ALA A 15 10.60 -10.13 -16.39
N SER A 16 11.71 -10.30 -15.68
CA SER A 16 12.87 -11.03 -16.20
C SER A 16 12.60 -12.52 -16.45
N ILE A 17 11.81 -13.17 -15.57
CA ILE A 17 11.37 -14.57 -15.71
C ILE A 17 10.51 -14.74 -16.96
N PHE A 18 9.56 -13.83 -17.16
CA PHE A 18 8.62 -13.89 -18.28
C PHE A 18 9.20 -13.37 -19.60
N ALA A 19 10.22 -12.51 -19.57
CA ALA A 19 10.93 -12.08 -20.76
C ALA A 19 11.92 -13.11 -21.30
N LYS A 20 12.39 -14.06 -20.46
CA LYS A 20 13.42 -15.02 -20.86
C LYS A 20 12.87 -16.09 -21.78
N ARG A 21 13.46 -16.22 -22.98
CA ARG A 21 13.24 -17.25 -24.00
C ARG A 21 14.58 -17.91 -24.35
N GLU A 22 14.57 -18.98 -25.14
CA GLU A 22 15.79 -19.70 -25.52
C GLU A 22 16.77 -18.79 -26.30
N ASN A 23 16.24 -17.96 -27.20
CA ASN A 23 17.04 -17.19 -28.15
C ASN A 23 17.33 -15.75 -27.69
N ASN A 24 17.14 -15.42 -26.40
CA ASN A 24 17.44 -14.11 -25.89
C ASN A 24 18.33 -14.12 -24.63
N GLU A 25 18.97 -13.00 -24.38
CA GLU A 25 19.71 -12.73 -23.17
C GLU A 25 18.91 -11.73 -22.31
N VAL A 26 18.66 -12.08 -21.05
CA VAL A 26 17.98 -11.20 -20.09
C VAL A 26 18.90 -10.94 -18.91
N ILE A 27 19.20 -9.65 -18.67
CA ILE A 27 20.10 -9.19 -17.63
C ILE A 27 19.34 -8.26 -16.67
N VAL A 28 19.36 -8.58 -15.38
CA VAL A 28 18.83 -7.71 -14.33
C VAL A 28 19.98 -6.90 -13.73
N LEU A 29 19.87 -5.58 -13.83
CA LEU A 29 20.80 -4.63 -13.19
C LEU A 29 20.21 -4.18 -11.85
N GLU A 30 20.87 -4.54 -10.75
CA GLU A 30 20.44 -4.19 -9.39
C GLU A 30 21.53 -3.36 -8.69
N LYS A 31 21.14 -2.19 -8.19
CA LYS A 31 22.08 -1.27 -7.51
C LYS A 31 22.53 -1.73 -6.13
N ASN A 32 21.77 -2.62 -5.51
CA ASN A 32 22.15 -3.24 -4.23
C ASN A 32 22.90 -4.56 -4.47
N SER A 33 23.48 -5.08 -3.40
CA SER A 33 24.12 -6.41 -3.37
C SER A 33 23.14 -7.59 -3.37
N LYS A 34 21.80 -7.33 -3.31
CA LYS A 34 20.73 -8.34 -3.27
C LYS A 34 19.45 -7.81 -3.92
N CYS A 35 18.76 -8.67 -4.65
CA CYS A 35 17.40 -8.43 -5.14
C CYS A 35 16.35 -8.54 -4.01
N LEU A 36 15.13 -8.08 -4.30
CA LEU A 36 13.89 -8.27 -3.52
C LEU A 36 13.96 -7.76 -2.07
N LYS A 37 14.84 -6.80 -1.75
CA LYS A 37 15.00 -6.26 -0.39
C LYS A 37 13.68 -5.75 0.20
N LYS A 38 12.87 -5.02 -0.59
CA LYS A 38 11.59 -4.48 -0.15
C LYS A 38 10.58 -5.60 0.11
N LEU A 39 10.54 -6.65 -0.74
CA LEU A 39 9.65 -7.80 -0.56
C LEU A 39 9.87 -8.49 0.79
N LEU A 40 11.12 -8.64 1.24
CA LEU A 40 11.46 -9.30 2.50
C LEU A 40 10.86 -8.62 3.75
N ILE A 41 10.55 -7.31 3.69
CA ILE A 41 9.98 -6.57 4.82
C ILE A 41 8.46 -6.41 4.73
N THR A 42 7.83 -6.80 3.62
CA THR A 42 6.38 -6.69 3.44
C THR A 42 5.62 -7.61 4.40
N GLY A 43 4.44 -7.15 4.85
CA GLY A 43 3.62 -7.91 5.78
C GLY A 43 4.36 -8.29 7.08
N ASN A 44 5.20 -7.40 7.62
CA ASN A 44 6.07 -7.68 8.77
C ASN A 44 6.94 -8.94 8.58
N GLY A 45 7.53 -9.10 7.40
CA GLY A 45 8.38 -10.25 7.05
C GLY A 45 7.62 -11.52 6.65
N LYS A 46 6.30 -11.46 6.54
CA LYS A 46 5.44 -12.59 6.12
C LYS A 46 5.11 -12.60 4.63
N CYS A 47 5.25 -11.46 3.93
CA CYS A 47 4.88 -11.25 2.53
C CYS A 47 3.39 -11.54 2.26
N ASN A 48 2.52 -10.57 2.51
CA ASN A 48 1.18 -10.60 1.95
C ASN A 48 1.30 -10.32 0.44
N TYR A 49 1.38 -11.38 -0.37
CA TYR A 49 1.75 -11.25 -1.77
C TYR A 49 0.58 -11.06 -2.72
N PHE A 50 -0.67 -11.32 -2.28
CA PHE A 50 -1.86 -11.17 -3.10
C PHE A 50 -3.13 -11.02 -2.25
N ASN A 51 -4.24 -10.67 -2.92
CA ASN A 51 -5.58 -10.60 -2.31
C ASN A 51 -6.60 -11.35 -3.17
N ASP A 52 -7.55 -12.02 -2.53
CA ASP A 52 -8.62 -12.75 -3.21
C ASP A 52 -9.61 -11.81 -3.91
N ASP A 53 -9.89 -10.65 -3.31
CA ASP A 53 -10.66 -9.57 -3.92
C ASP A 53 -9.78 -8.74 -4.85
N PHE A 54 -9.49 -9.27 -6.03
CA PHE A 54 -8.69 -8.58 -7.05
C PHE A 54 -9.59 -7.69 -7.91
N SER A 55 -10.13 -6.63 -7.29
CA SER A 55 -11.03 -5.65 -7.88
C SER A 55 -10.36 -4.31 -8.12
N ILE A 56 -10.82 -3.59 -9.15
CA ILE A 56 -10.40 -2.22 -9.49
C ILE A 56 -10.69 -1.23 -8.36
N ASP A 57 -11.66 -1.52 -7.50
CA ASP A 57 -12.10 -0.65 -6.39
C ASP A 57 -11.02 -0.44 -5.32
N HIS A 58 -10.00 -1.30 -5.31
CA HIS A 58 -8.86 -1.25 -4.41
C HIS A 58 -7.66 -0.51 -4.99
N TYR A 59 -7.79 0.09 -6.17
CA TYR A 59 -6.69 0.78 -6.83
C TYR A 59 -6.99 2.26 -7.04
N TYR A 60 -5.93 3.06 -7.08
CA TYR A 60 -5.98 4.50 -7.35
C TYR A 60 -4.95 4.85 -8.41
N SER A 61 -5.34 5.70 -9.34
CA SER A 61 -4.52 6.24 -10.41
C SER A 61 -5.26 7.44 -11.01
N ASN A 62 -4.55 8.41 -11.58
CA ASN A 62 -5.18 9.46 -12.37
C ASN A 62 -5.82 8.91 -13.66
N CYS A 63 -5.45 7.71 -14.07
CA CYS A 63 -5.97 7.01 -15.25
C CYS A 63 -6.59 5.66 -14.89
N LEU A 64 -7.33 5.58 -13.76
CA LEU A 64 -7.84 4.34 -13.18
C LEU A 64 -8.63 3.47 -14.18
N SER A 65 -9.45 4.10 -15.04
CA SER A 65 -10.27 3.37 -16.03
C SER A 65 -9.45 2.47 -16.98
N LYS A 66 -8.17 2.79 -17.22
CA LYS A 66 -7.28 1.96 -18.06
C LYS A 66 -6.95 0.62 -17.43
N LEU A 67 -6.98 0.54 -16.10
CA LEU A 67 -6.67 -0.69 -15.37
C LEU A 67 -7.81 -1.72 -15.42
N SER A 68 -9.04 -1.32 -15.75
CA SER A 68 -10.21 -2.21 -15.75
C SER A 68 -10.05 -3.41 -16.68
N GLY A 69 -9.28 -3.28 -17.76
CA GLY A 69 -8.99 -4.37 -18.70
C GLY A 69 -8.04 -5.43 -18.15
N ILE A 70 -7.17 -5.08 -17.22
CA ILE A 70 -6.13 -5.98 -16.69
C ILE A 70 -6.40 -6.44 -15.25
N ILE A 71 -7.15 -5.69 -14.46
CA ILE A 71 -7.56 -6.13 -13.10
C ILE A 71 -8.82 -6.99 -13.26
N ASN A 72 -8.63 -8.29 -13.45
CA ASN A 72 -9.69 -9.25 -13.71
C ASN A 72 -9.32 -10.66 -13.20
N ASN A 73 -10.32 -11.56 -13.19
CA ASN A 73 -10.15 -12.93 -12.71
C ASN A 73 -9.16 -13.77 -13.52
N SER A 74 -9.04 -13.55 -14.82
CA SER A 74 -8.07 -14.28 -15.66
C SER A 74 -6.64 -13.97 -15.22
N ASN A 75 -6.32 -12.69 -15.04
CA ASN A 75 -5.01 -12.26 -14.58
C ASN A 75 -4.75 -12.62 -13.09
N LYS A 76 -5.79 -12.62 -12.25
CA LYS A 76 -5.73 -13.20 -10.90
C LYS A 76 -5.24 -14.64 -10.95
N ASN A 77 -5.89 -15.49 -11.75
CA ASN A 77 -5.52 -16.90 -11.86
C ASN A 77 -4.11 -17.07 -12.42
N MET A 78 -3.72 -16.29 -13.42
CA MET A 78 -2.35 -16.31 -13.97
C MET A 78 -1.29 -16.04 -12.88
N ILE A 79 -1.53 -15.08 -11.98
CA ILE A 79 -0.62 -14.81 -10.87
C ILE A 79 -0.56 -15.99 -9.91
N LEU A 80 -1.71 -16.51 -9.49
CA LEU A 80 -1.79 -17.61 -8.51
C LEU A 80 -1.17 -18.91 -9.06
N ASP A 81 -1.44 -19.23 -10.32
CA ASP A 81 -0.87 -20.39 -11.02
C ASP A 81 0.65 -20.29 -11.12
N PHE A 82 1.17 -19.10 -11.44
CA PHE A 82 2.61 -18.87 -11.47
C PHE A 82 3.24 -19.11 -10.09
N PHE A 83 2.70 -18.53 -9.01
CA PHE A 83 3.26 -18.75 -7.67
C PHE A 83 3.18 -20.20 -7.24
N SER A 84 2.09 -20.90 -7.58
CA SER A 84 1.95 -22.33 -7.36
C SER A 84 3.02 -23.13 -8.13
N SER A 85 3.26 -22.79 -9.41
CA SER A 85 4.23 -23.48 -10.26
C SER A 85 5.68 -23.37 -9.78
N ILE A 86 6.02 -22.28 -9.08
CA ILE A 86 7.34 -22.08 -8.48
C ILE A 86 7.42 -22.53 -7.01
N GLY A 87 6.42 -23.29 -6.53
CA GLY A 87 6.41 -23.93 -5.21
C GLY A 87 6.02 -23.02 -4.05
N VAL A 88 5.37 -21.87 -4.30
CA VAL A 88 4.82 -21.02 -3.23
C VAL A 88 3.42 -21.53 -2.86
N VAL A 89 3.32 -22.28 -1.77
CA VAL A 89 2.05 -22.78 -1.23
C VAL A 89 1.34 -21.65 -0.48
N PRO A 90 0.09 -21.30 -0.84
CA PRO A 90 -0.63 -20.22 -0.19
C PRO A 90 -1.20 -20.62 1.18
N ASN A 91 -1.23 -19.66 2.11
CA ASN A 91 -2.03 -19.67 3.33
C ASN A 91 -2.96 -18.46 3.25
N VAL A 92 -4.24 -18.70 2.97
CA VAL A 92 -5.24 -17.64 2.78
C VAL A 92 -5.96 -17.35 4.09
N LYS A 93 -5.94 -16.08 4.53
CA LYS A 93 -6.64 -15.62 5.73
C LYS A 93 -7.43 -14.36 5.40
N ASN A 94 -8.74 -14.44 5.51
CA ASN A 94 -9.63 -13.30 5.21
C ASN A 94 -9.36 -12.67 3.82
N GLY A 95 -9.11 -13.50 2.80
CA GLY A 95 -8.77 -13.05 1.45
C GLY A 95 -7.30 -12.67 1.24
N TYR A 96 -6.49 -12.53 2.28
CA TYR A 96 -5.05 -12.21 2.18
C TYR A 96 -4.22 -13.46 1.93
N TYR A 97 -3.36 -13.44 0.91
CA TYR A 97 -2.46 -14.54 0.56
C TYR A 97 -1.09 -14.34 1.17
N TYR A 98 -0.70 -15.27 2.02
CA TYR A 98 0.66 -15.38 2.56
C TYR A 98 1.29 -16.70 2.10
N PRO A 99 2.63 -16.82 2.02
CA PRO A 99 3.24 -18.15 1.90
C PRO A 99 2.92 -18.97 3.13
N ASN A 100 2.65 -20.27 2.96
CA ASN A 100 2.31 -21.16 4.08
C ASN A 100 3.42 -21.24 5.15
N SER A 101 4.66 -21.00 4.75
CA SER A 101 5.80 -20.87 5.67
C SER A 101 5.68 -19.67 6.64
N GLY A 102 4.82 -18.68 6.32
CA GLY A 102 4.72 -17.43 7.07
C GLY A 102 5.96 -16.52 6.94
N GLN A 103 6.83 -16.76 5.93
CA GLN A 103 8.10 -16.04 5.76
C GLN A 103 8.23 -15.47 4.35
N ALA A 104 8.47 -14.16 4.23
CA ALA A 104 8.75 -13.51 2.95
C ALA A 104 9.98 -14.12 2.23
N PHE A 105 10.90 -14.70 3.00
CA PHE A 105 12.10 -15.36 2.49
C PHE A 105 11.79 -16.53 1.55
N SER A 106 10.72 -17.30 1.78
CA SER A 106 10.35 -18.41 0.90
C SER A 106 9.89 -17.91 -0.47
N VAL A 107 9.09 -16.84 -0.54
CA VAL A 107 8.69 -16.21 -1.80
C VAL A 107 9.91 -15.65 -2.55
N ASN A 108 10.80 -14.99 -1.82
CA ASN A 108 12.05 -14.46 -2.37
C ASN A 108 12.87 -15.58 -3.04
N ASN A 109 13.12 -16.67 -2.31
CA ASN A 109 13.93 -17.78 -2.81
C ASN A 109 13.29 -18.47 -4.03
N SER A 110 11.98 -18.68 -4.02
CA SER A 110 11.28 -19.29 -5.15
C SER A 110 11.42 -18.45 -6.41
N LEU A 111 11.23 -17.12 -6.30
CA LEU A 111 11.38 -16.19 -7.42
C LEU A 111 12.81 -16.16 -7.97
N LEU A 112 13.82 -16.06 -7.11
CA LEU A 112 15.22 -16.01 -7.54
C LEU A 112 15.68 -17.36 -8.12
N LYS A 113 15.21 -18.48 -7.55
CA LYS A 113 15.50 -19.80 -8.07
C LYS A 113 14.92 -19.99 -9.46
N GLU A 114 13.66 -19.58 -9.68
CA GLU A 114 13.02 -19.67 -10.99
C GLU A 114 13.75 -18.82 -12.04
N ALA A 115 14.09 -17.57 -11.70
CA ALA A 115 14.87 -16.70 -12.59
C ALA A 115 16.21 -17.33 -12.98
N SER A 116 16.91 -17.93 -12.00
CA SER A 116 18.19 -18.64 -12.24
C SER A 116 18.01 -19.88 -13.12
N LEU A 117 16.97 -20.68 -12.88
CA LEU A 117 16.67 -21.90 -13.68
C LEU A 117 16.37 -21.54 -15.13
N LYS A 118 15.71 -20.43 -15.38
CA LYS A 118 15.47 -19.91 -16.73
C LYS A 118 16.70 -19.30 -17.39
N GLY A 119 17.79 -19.08 -16.65
CA GLY A 119 19.03 -18.51 -17.18
C GLY A 119 19.01 -16.98 -17.27
N VAL A 120 18.31 -16.31 -16.36
CA VAL A 120 18.40 -14.85 -16.17
C VAL A 120 19.75 -14.52 -15.51
N SER A 121 20.44 -13.52 -16.05
CA SER A 121 21.72 -13.02 -15.51
C SER A 121 21.48 -11.85 -14.54
N PHE A 122 22.29 -11.77 -13.49
CA PHE A 122 22.19 -10.70 -12.50
C PHE A 122 23.51 -9.95 -12.39
N VAL A 123 23.45 -8.62 -12.38
CA VAL A 123 24.59 -7.74 -12.08
C VAL A 123 24.21 -6.91 -10.86
N PHE A 124 24.86 -7.21 -9.74
CA PHE A 124 24.66 -6.53 -8.46
C PHE A 124 25.62 -5.34 -8.31
N ASP A 125 25.32 -4.47 -7.33
CA ASP A 125 26.09 -3.25 -7.05
C ASP A 125 26.29 -2.41 -8.32
N CYS A 126 25.29 -2.45 -9.21
CA CYS A 126 25.29 -1.84 -10.52
C CYS A 126 24.16 -0.80 -10.62
N ARG A 127 24.48 0.45 -10.35
CA ARG A 127 23.52 1.54 -10.45
C ARG A 127 23.44 2.04 -11.88
N VAL A 128 22.23 2.04 -12.46
CA VAL A 128 21.95 2.72 -13.74
C VAL A 128 21.96 4.23 -13.51
N LEU A 129 22.71 4.95 -14.33
CA LEU A 129 22.88 6.40 -14.26
C LEU A 129 22.11 7.11 -15.34
N ASN A 130 22.08 6.53 -16.57
CA ASN A 130 21.41 7.12 -17.72
C ASN A 130 20.98 6.03 -18.70
N ILE A 131 19.97 6.33 -19.52
CA ILE A 131 19.49 5.47 -20.61
C ILE A 131 19.31 6.34 -21.82
N VAL A 132 19.91 5.95 -22.94
CA VAL A 132 19.79 6.66 -24.22
C VAL A 132 19.34 5.70 -25.29
N LYS A 133 18.37 6.09 -26.11
CA LYS A 133 18.00 5.33 -27.32
C LYS A 133 18.88 5.75 -28.46
N ASN A 134 19.50 4.77 -29.12
CA ASN A 134 20.34 4.98 -30.31
C ASN A 134 19.83 4.09 -31.46
N GLY A 135 19.08 4.66 -32.36
CA GLY A 135 18.40 3.92 -33.42
C GLY A 135 17.40 2.90 -32.82
N ASN A 136 17.61 1.61 -33.10
CA ASN A 136 16.77 0.51 -32.62
C ASN A 136 17.26 -0.11 -31.30
N SER A 137 18.38 0.35 -30.75
CA SER A 137 18.96 -0.15 -29.52
C SER A 137 19.00 0.91 -28.43
N PHE A 138 19.28 0.48 -27.20
CA PHE A 138 19.51 1.35 -26.05
C PHE A 138 20.94 1.21 -25.56
N VAL A 139 21.48 2.30 -25.06
CA VAL A 139 22.72 2.34 -24.27
C VAL A 139 22.32 2.67 -22.83
N VAL A 140 22.59 1.77 -21.90
CA VAL A 140 22.34 1.88 -20.47
C VAL A 140 23.67 2.13 -19.76
N SER A 141 23.92 3.39 -19.37
CA SER A 141 25.12 3.77 -18.65
C SER A 141 24.97 3.48 -17.15
N THR A 142 25.95 2.81 -16.59
CA THR A 142 25.93 2.37 -15.19
C THR A 142 27.19 2.74 -14.44
N SER A 143 27.20 2.52 -13.12
CA SER A 143 28.42 2.64 -12.29
C SER A 143 29.55 1.68 -12.67
N ASN A 144 29.22 0.62 -13.44
CA ASN A 144 30.14 -0.47 -13.78
C ASN A 144 30.48 -0.52 -15.28
N GLY A 145 30.15 0.55 -16.04
CA GLY A 145 30.31 0.65 -17.48
C GLY A 145 28.98 0.62 -18.22
N ASP A 146 29.03 0.65 -19.54
CA ASP A 146 27.86 0.76 -20.40
C ASP A 146 27.39 -0.61 -20.91
N TYR A 147 26.08 -0.79 -21.03
CA TYR A 147 25.44 -1.96 -21.62
C TYR A 147 24.62 -1.53 -22.83
N THR A 148 24.74 -2.25 -23.94
CA THR A 148 23.86 -2.11 -25.10
C THR A 148 22.81 -3.21 -25.11
N CYS A 149 21.55 -2.86 -25.44
CA CYS A 149 20.45 -3.82 -25.52
C CYS A 149 19.38 -3.39 -26.52
N ASP A 150 18.51 -4.32 -26.87
CA ASP A 150 17.39 -4.08 -27.78
C ASP A 150 16.14 -3.58 -27.06
N LYS A 151 15.95 -4.00 -25.82
CA LYS A 151 14.78 -3.67 -24.99
C LYS A 151 15.19 -3.33 -23.56
N VAL A 152 14.46 -2.39 -22.94
CA VAL A 152 14.65 -1.97 -21.56
C VAL A 152 13.35 -2.06 -20.79
N ILE A 153 13.38 -2.68 -19.61
CA ILE A 153 12.24 -2.71 -18.66
C ILE A 153 12.64 -1.91 -17.42
N ILE A 154 12.00 -0.78 -17.15
CA ILE A 154 12.19 0.03 -15.96
C ILE A 154 11.32 -0.52 -14.82
N SER A 155 11.96 -1.12 -13.81
CA SER A 155 11.33 -1.81 -12.66
C SER A 155 11.90 -1.30 -11.32
N THR A 156 12.25 -0.02 -11.26
CA THR A 156 12.99 0.58 -10.14
C THR A 156 12.18 0.80 -8.88
N GLY A 157 10.85 0.61 -8.93
CA GLY A 157 9.92 0.96 -7.86
C GLY A 157 9.77 2.47 -7.66
N GLY A 158 9.18 2.87 -6.55
CA GLY A 158 8.90 4.25 -6.19
C GLY A 158 9.97 4.88 -5.28
N LYS A 159 9.52 5.72 -4.32
CA LYS A 159 10.37 6.41 -3.31
C LYS A 159 10.21 5.86 -1.89
N SER A 160 9.24 4.98 -1.64
CA SER A 160 8.95 4.45 -0.31
C SER A 160 10.01 3.45 0.15
N TYR A 161 10.33 3.47 1.45
CA TYR A 161 11.41 2.68 2.06
C TYR A 161 12.76 2.87 1.33
N PRO A 162 13.33 4.08 1.27
CA PRO A 162 14.54 4.38 0.49
C PRO A 162 15.74 3.52 0.90
N LYS A 163 15.81 3.04 2.14
CA LYS A 163 16.84 2.10 2.64
C LYS A 163 16.84 0.75 1.90
N THR A 164 15.76 0.40 1.20
CA THR A 164 15.69 -0.81 0.37
C THR A 164 16.21 -0.60 -1.04
N GLY A 165 16.53 0.65 -1.41
CA GLY A 165 16.99 1.04 -2.74
C GLY A 165 15.93 1.77 -3.58
N SER A 166 14.69 1.90 -3.11
CA SER A 166 13.60 2.61 -3.79
C SER A 166 13.74 4.12 -3.56
N VAL A 167 14.43 4.83 -4.45
CA VAL A 167 14.68 6.28 -4.33
C VAL A 167 14.11 7.09 -5.51
N GLY A 168 13.35 6.43 -6.42
CA GLY A 168 12.69 7.06 -7.54
C GLY A 168 13.57 7.29 -8.77
N ASP A 169 14.66 6.52 -8.93
CA ASP A 169 15.55 6.66 -10.11
C ASP A 169 14.77 6.52 -11.44
N GLY A 170 13.76 5.63 -11.52
CA GLY A 170 12.99 5.40 -12.73
C GLY A 170 12.12 6.56 -13.19
N TYR A 171 11.78 7.48 -12.30
CA TYR A 171 11.01 8.66 -12.67
C TYR A 171 11.81 9.57 -13.61
N SER A 172 13.07 9.85 -13.25
CA SER A 172 13.95 10.65 -14.10
C SER A 172 14.26 9.98 -15.44
N PHE A 173 14.36 8.65 -15.47
CA PHE A 173 14.51 7.92 -16.73
C PHE A 173 13.26 8.09 -17.62
N GLY A 174 12.06 7.95 -17.05
CA GLY A 174 10.83 8.17 -17.81
C GLY A 174 10.71 9.60 -18.35
N GLU A 175 10.95 10.60 -17.50
CA GLU A 175 10.92 12.01 -17.89
C GLU A 175 11.94 12.33 -19.00
N SER A 176 13.14 11.74 -18.98
CA SER A 176 14.16 11.93 -20.01
C SER A 176 13.72 11.46 -21.40
N PHE A 177 12.78 10.53 -21.46
CA PHE A 177 12.14 10.06 -22.69
C PHE A 177 10.82 10.78 -23.02
N GLY A 178 10.44 11.81 -22.25
CA GLY A 178 9.24 12.63 -22.47
C GLY A 178 7.97 12.10 -21.83
N HIS A 179 8.04 11.10 -20.94
CA HIS A 179 6.87 10.62 -20.22
C HIS A 179 6.44 11.62 -19.15
N LYS A 180 5.12 11.77 -18.99
CA LYS A 180 4.55 12.62 -17.96
C LYS A 180 4.72 11.96 -16.58
N LEU A 181 5.26 12.71 -15.63
CA LEU A 181 5.32 12.31 -14.23
C LEU A 181 4.13 12.91 -13.48
N VAL A 182 3.30 12.05 -12.90
CA VAL A 182 2.29 12.42 -11.91
C VAL A 182 3.01 12.70 -10.58
N PRO A 183 2.69 13.79 -9.86
CA PRO A 183 3.35 14.16 -8.61
C PRO A 183 3.42 12.99 -7.63
N VAL A 184 4.61 12.75 -7.07
CA VAL A 184 4.85 11.58 -6.23
C VAL A 184 4.73 11.95 -4.76
N CYS A 185 3.83 11.23 -4.06
CA CYS A 185 3.53 11.41 -2.63
C CYS A 185 3.68 10.08 -1.86
N PRO A 186 3.90 10.12 -0.52
CA PRO A 186 3.92 8.91 0.30
C PRO A 186 2.51 8.32 0.44
N GLY A 187 2.36 7.02 0.25
CA GLY A 187 1.10 6.27 0.41
C GLY A 187 1.18 5.16 1.45
N LEU A 188 0.03 4.67 1.91
CA LEU A 188 -0.09 3.68 2.98
C LEU A 188 0.79 4.05 4.19
N VAL A 189 0.51 5.21 4.76
CA VAL A 189 1.37 5.87 5.74
C VAL A 189 0.54 6.42 6.91
N GLY A 190 1.14 6.59 8.10
CA GLY A 190 0.45 7.19 9.25
C GLY A 190 0.03 8.63 9.00
N LEU A 191 -1.12 9.02 9.54
CA LEU A 191 -1.67 10.37 9.50
C LEU A 191 -1.21 11.15 10.73
N VAL A 192 -0.75 12.38 10.52
CA VAL A 192 -0.25 13.27 11.56
C VAL A 192 -1.37 14.20 12.05
N SER A 193 -1.44 14.40 13.36
CA SER A 193 -2.39 15.31 13.99
C SER A 193 -1.72 16.09 15.12
N ASP A 194 -2.09 17.37 15.27
CA ASP A 194 -1.56 18.27 16.29
C ASP A 194 -2.31 18.17 17.63
N LEU A 195 -3.29 17.27 17.75
CA LEU A 195 -4.05 17.06 18.98
C LEU A 195 -3.15 16.55 20.11
N LYS A 196 -3.10 17.27 21.23
CA LYS A 196 -2.26 16.93 22.39
C LYS A 196 -2.64 15.59 23.04
N VAL A 197 -3.89 15.14 22.87
CA VAL A 197 -4.40 13.86 23.43
C VAL A 197 -3.66 12.63 22.91
N PHE A 198 -2.98 12.72 21.78
CA PHE A 198 -2.21 11.60 21.21
C PHE A 198 -1.07 11.12 22.11
N ARG A 199 -0.53 11.99 22.97
CA ARG A 199 0.47 11.60 23.99
C ARG A 199 -0.12 10.63 25.00
N ASP A 200 -1.38 10.89 25.43
CA ASP A 200 -2.08 10.05 26.40
C ASP A 200 -2.57 8.73 25.77
N LEU A 201 -2.90 8.75 24.47
CA LEU A 201 -3.40 7.61 23.69
C LEU A 201 -2.29 6.75 23.09
N SER A 202 -1.06 7.19 23.11
CA SER A 202 0.05 6.50 22.41
C SER A 202 0.18 5.03 22.81
N GLY A 203 0.30 4.17 21.79
CA GLY A 203 0.40 2.71 21.91
C GLY A 203 -0.93 1.99 21.98
N VAL A 204 -2.07 2.70 22.06
CA VAL A 204 -3.39 2.07 22.05
C VAL A 204 -3.75 1.57 20.66
N ARG A 205 -4.33 0.38 20.59
CA ARG A 205 -4.98 -0.19 19.41
C ARG A 205 -6.41 -0.52 19.76
N CYS A 206 -7.32 -0.23 18.85
CA CYS A 206 -8.72 -0.58 18.99
C CYS A 206 -9.36 -0.86 17.63
N ASP A 207 -10.35 -1.72 17.62
CA ASP A 207 -11.24 -1.91 16.48
C ASP A 207 -12.20 -0.74 16.40
N ALA A 208 -12.28 -0.08 15.26
CA ALA A 208 -13.14 1.08 15.04
C ALA A 208 -13.55 1.20 13.57
N SER A 209 -14.56 2.01 13.33
CA SER A 209 -14.82 2.57 12.00
C SER A 209 -14.17 3.94 11.93
N ALA A 210 -13.36 4.18 10.90
CA ALA A 210 -12.67 5.45 10.64
C ALA A 210 -13.20 6.05 9.35
N THR A 211 -13.81 7.23 9.41
CA THR A 211 -14.34 7.94 8.24
C THR A 211 -13.50 9.18 7.96
N LEU A 212 -12.86 9.21 6.81
CA LEU A 212 -12.19 10.39 6.30
C LEU A 212 -13.19 11.37 5.69
N HIS A 213 -13.07 12.63 6.05
CA HIS A 213 -13.73 13.77 5.41
C HIS A 213 -12.66 14.72 4.87
N SER A 214 -12.62 14.95 3.56
CA SER A 214 -11.70 15.89 2.94
C SER A 214 -12.28 16.46 1.64
N GLY A 215 -12.80 17.70 1.70
CA GLY A 215 -13.56 18.28 0.59
C GLY A 215 -14.78 17.43 0.26
N GLU A 216 -14.87 16.99 -1.00
CA GLU A 216 -15.95 16.10 -1.47
C GLU A 216 -15.68 14.62 -1.18
N PHE A 217 -14.47 14.27 -0.74
CA PHE A 217 -14.12 12.89 -0.45
C PHE A 217 -14.63 12.47 0.93
N VAL A 218 -15.45 11.44 0.94
CA VAL A 218 -15.89 10.74 2.15
C VAL A 218 -15.61 9.24 1.93
N LYS A 219 -14.70 8.69 2.72
CA LYS A 219 -14.38 7.25 2.69
C LYS A 219 -14.35 6.68 4.10
N THR A 220 -15.00 5.56 4.29
CA THR A 220 -15.01 4.83 5.58
C THR A 220 -14.24 3.53 5.43
N GLU A 221 -13.34 3.29 6.37
CA GLU A 221 -12.62 2.04 6.55
C GLU A 221 -12.94 1.46 7.93
N ILE A 222 -13.05 0.14 8.00
CA ILE A 222 -13.32 -0.58 9.26
C ILE A 222 -12.13 -1.47 9.59
N GLY A 223 -11.64 -1.39 10.82
CA GLY A 223 -10.54 -2.24 11.26
C GLY A 223 -9.79 -1.69 12.46
N GLU A 224 -8.58 -2.21 12.67
CA GLU A 224 -7.71 -1.76 13.75
C GLU A 224 -7.18 -0.34 13.48
N VAL A 225 -7.52 0.59 14.36
CA VAL A 225 -6.91 1.92 14.47
C VAL A 225 -5.85 1.87 15.55
N GLN A 226 -4.66 2.38 15.24
CA GLN A 226 -3.58 2.53 16.20
C GLN A 226 -3.35 4.01 16.48
N PHE A 227 -3.41 4.38 17.75
CA PHE A 227 -3.02 5.70 18.24
C PHE A 227 -1.51 5.73 18.50
N THR A 228 -0.84 6.72 17.97
CA THR A 228 0.61 6.94 18.13
C THR A 228 0.84 8.32 18.75
N ASP A 229 2.06 8.64 19.08
CA ASP A 229 2.44 9.97 19.59
C ASP A 229 2.29 11.09 18.56
N TYR A 230 2.31 10.76 17.26
CA TYR A 230 2.16 11.71 16.15
C TYR A 230 0.74 11.77 15.56
N GLY A 231 -0.16 10.86 15.89
CA GLY A 231 -1.50 10.78 15.31
C GLY A 231 -2.00 9.34 15.12
N LEU A 232 -2.55 9.05 13.94
CA LEU A 232 -3.22 7.79 13.64
C LEU A 232 -2.37 6.87 12.75
N SER A 233 -2.51 5.57 12.98
CA SER A 233 -1.89 4.48 12.23
C SER A 233 -2.83 3.26 12.19
N GLY A 234 -2.40 2.17 11.54
CA GLY A 234 -3.21 0.96 11.36
C GLY A 234 -3.67 0.80 9.92
N ILE A 235 -4.13 -0.42 9.57
CA ILE A 235 -4.42 -0.75 8.15
C ILE A 235 -5.50 0.15 7.57
N CYS A 236 -6.61 0.38 8.28
CA CYS A 236 -7.68 1.26 7.84
C CYS A 236 -7.20 2.72 7.65
N ILE A 237 -6.30 3.19 8.52
CA ILE A 237 -5.71 4.52 8.39
C ILE A 237 -4.75 4.61 7.20
N PHE A 238 -4.01 3.54 6.91
CA PHE A 238 -3.13 3.50 5.74
C PHE A 238 -3.93 3.62 4.44
N ASN A 239 -5.07 2.94 4.31
CA ASN A 239 -5.94 3.08 3.14
C ASN A 239 -6.48 4.51 3.00
N LEU A 240 -6.93 5.12 4.09
CA LEU A 240 -7.39 6.52 4.09
C LEU A 240 -6.26 7.49 3.73
N SER A 241 -5.01 7.18 4.09
CA SER A 241 -3.86 8.04 3.79
C SER A 241 -3.58 8.19 2.29
N ASN A 242 -3.95 7.21 1.46
CA ASN A 242 -3.82 7.32 0.00
C ASN A 242 -4.62 8.52 -0.52
N ILE A 243 -5.84 8.70 -0.02
CA ILE A 243 -6.68 9.84 -0.40
C ILE A 243 -6.07 11.15 0.11
N VAL A 244 -5.65 11.19 1.38
CA VAL A 244 -5.07 12.41 1.98
C VAL A 244 -3.81 12.87 1.26
N SER A 245 -2.93 11.94 0.87
CA SER A 245 -1.65 12.28 0.24
C SER A 245 -1.78 12.61 -1.25
N GLY A 246 -2.57 11.83 -1.98
CA GLY A 246 -2.55 11.85 -3.46
C GLY A 246 -3.69 12.62 -4.11
N PHE A 247 -4.83 12.75 -3.42
CA PHE A 247 -6.07 13.18 -4.06
C PHE A 247 -6.78 14.33 -3.34
N CYS A 248 -6.28 14.78 -2.19
CA CYS A 248 -6.89 15.86 -1.40
C CYS A 248 -6.13 17.16 -1.51
N ASN A 249 -6.84 18.21 -1.87
CA ASN A 249 -6.37 19.60 -1.80
C ASN A 249 -7.13 20.32 -0.68
N GLY A 250 -6.70 20.19 0.57
CA GLY A 250 -7.35 20.91 1.65
C GLY A 250 -7.28 20.26 3.03
N LYS A 251 -8.14 20.73 3.92
CA LYS A 251 -8.23 20.21 5.29
C LYS A 251 -8.88 18.81 5.28
N ALA A 252 -8.24 17.87 5.96
CA ALA A 252 -8.76 16.54 6.19
C ALA A 252 -9.07 16.33 7.67
N CYS A 253 -10.12 15.53 7.94
CA CYS A 253 -10.49 15.11 9.28
C CYS A 253 -10.87 13.63 9.25
N VAL A 254 -10.39 12.86 10.21
CA VAL A 254 -10.83 11.47 10.40
C VAL A 254 -11.74 11.40 11.61
N SER A 255 -12.97 10.94 11.41
CA SER A 255 -13.94 10.68 12.46
C SER A 255 -13.87 9.20 12.86
N ILE A 256 -13.64 8.91 14.12
CA ILE A 256 -13.51 7.54 14.64
C ILE A 256 -14.76 7.17 15.43
N ASN A 257 -15.42 6.07 15.05
CA ASN A 257 -16.53 5.48 15.77
C ASN A 257 -16.06 4.22 16.49
N PHE A 258 -15.95 4.30 17.82
CA PHE A 258 -15.56 3.18 18.66
C PHE A 258 -16.70 2.18 18.91
N PHE A 259 -17.94 2.59 18.67
CA PHE A 259 -19.14 1.81 18.93
C PHE A 259 -19.84 1.28 17.66
N TYR A 260 -19.18 1.29 16.53
CA TYR A 260 -19.75 0.91 15.22
C TYR A 260 -20.38 -0.51 15.21
N LYS A 261 -19.86 -1.44 16.04
CA LYS A 261 -20.35 -2.83 16.14
C LYS A 261 -21.68 -2.96 16.90
N PHE A 262 -22.07 -1.96 17.67
CA PHE A 262 -23.19 -2.05 18.59
C PHE A 262 -24.50 -1.49 18.04
N GLY A 263 -24.52 -1.09 16.77
CA GLY A 263 -25.74 -0.59 16.10
C GLY A 263 -26.25 0.75 16.64
N ILE A 264 -25.35 1.55 17.25
CA ILE A 264 -25.67 2.86 17.81
C ILE A 264 -25.64 3.89 16.68
N ASN A 265 -26.81 4.26 16.18
CA ASN A 265 -26.97 5.17 15.03
C ASN A 265 -27.52 6.55 15.42
N SER A 266 -27.90 6.76 16.66
CA SER A 266 -28.45 8.01 17.17
C SER A 266 -28.16 8.18 18.66
N PHE A 267 -28.28 9.41 19.15
CA PHE A 267 -28.16 9.71 20.57
C PHE A 267 -29.19 8.94 21.41
N SER A 268 -30.43 8.77 20.92
CA SER A 268 -31.45 7.97 21.62
C SER A 268 -31.00 6.52 21.75
N SER A 269 -30.56 5.85 20.68
CA SER A 269 -30.07 4.47 20.74
C SER A 269 -28.83 4.30 21.63
N PHE A 270 -28.00 5.34 21.73
CA PHE A 270 -26.88 5.38 22.66
C PHE A 270 -27.34 5.41 24.13
N CYS A 271 -28.33 6.26 24.46
CA CYS A 271 -28.92 6.31 25.78
C CYS A 271 -29.59 4.98 26.15
N ASP A 272 -30.42 4.41 25.27
CA ASP A 272 -31.09 3.13 25.46
C ASP A 272 -30.09 2.00 25.73
N PHE A 273 -28.97 1.99 24.98
CA PHE A 273 -27.89 1.02 25.18
C PHE A 273 -27.29 1.13 26.59
N PHE A 274 -26.87 2.31 27.02
CA PHE A 274 -26.27 2.50 28.33
C PHE A 274 -27.25 2.37 29.48
N ASP A 275 -28.52 2.73 29.29
CA ASP A 275 -29.58 2.46 30.27
C ASP A 275 -29.81 0.95 30.46
N MET A 276 -29.72 0.17 29.38
CA MET A 276 -29.79 -1.29 29.46
C MET A 276 -28.56 -1.88 30.21
N VAL A 277 -27.37 -1.38 29.89
CA VAL A 277 -26.11 -1.84 30.49
C VAL A 277 -26.11 -1.51 32.01
N ASP A 278 -26.44 -0.28 32.38
CA ASP A 278 -26.44 0.20 33.77
C ASP A 278 -27.45 -0.58 34.62
N ARG A 279 -28.61 -0.96 34.07
CA ARG A 279 -29.58 -1.86 34.76
C ARG A 279 -29.04 -3.25 35.04
N LYS A 280 -28.13 -3.76 34.20
CA LYS A 280 -27.56 -5.12 34.35
C LYS A 280 -26.42 -5.19 35.37
N VAL A 281 -25.63 -4.13 35.50
CA VAL A 281 -24.34 -4.21 36.22
C VAL A 281 -24.28 -3.38 37.50
N HIS A 282 -25.40 -2.94 38.05
CA HIS A 282 -25.58 -2.19 39.28
C HIS A 282 -24.33 -1.56 39.91
N ASP A 283 -24.47 -0.33 40.38
CA ASP A 283 -23.46 0.42 41.17
C ASP A 283 -22.08 0.59 40.50
N ARG A 284 -22.05 0.68 39.17
CA ARG A 284 -20.85 1.00 38.41
C ARG A 284 -20.80 2.48 38.04
N SER A 285 -19.60 3.05 38.08
CA SER A 285 -19.30 4.37 37.54
C SER A 285 -19.31 4.34 36.02
N ILE A 286 -19.48 5.49 35.38
CA ILE A 286 -19.37 5.61 33.90
C ILE A 286 -18.01 5.14 33.37
N CYS A 287 -16.95 5.36 34.13
CA CYS A 287 -15.61 4.87 33.80
C CYS A 287 -15.60 3.34 33.71
N GLU A 288 -16.07 2.66 34.76
CA GLU A 288 -16.11 1.20 34.78
C GLU A 288 -17.04 0.60 33.71
N LEU A 289 -18.15 1.28 33.38
CA LEU A 289 -19.02 0.86 32.27
C LEU A 289 -18.29 0.93 30.93
N LEU A 290 -17.60 2.04 30.64
CA LEU A 290 -16.89 2.23 29.40
C LEU A 290 -15.66 1.33 29.27
N GLU A 291 -14.95 1.04 30.35
CA GLU A 291 -13.81 0.11 30.38
C GLU A 291 -14.18 -1.32 29.98
N GLY A 292 -15.45 -1.71 30.11
CA GLY A 292 -15.97 -2.95 29.58
C GLY A 292 -15.99 -3.03 28.04
N TYR A 293 -15.88 -1.91 27.36
CA TYR A 293 -15.94 -1.81 25.88
C TYR A 293 -14.66 -1.29 25.25
N LEU A 294 -13.92 -0.43 25.95
CA LEU A 294 -12.81 0.32 25.41
C LEU A 294 -11.57 0.23 26.30
N ASN A 295 -10.40 0.43 25.68
CA ASN A 295 -9.16 0.56 26.43
C ASN A 295 -9.24 1.74 27.42
N TYR A 296 -8.76 1.53 28.63
CA TYR A 296 -8.82 2.51 29.72
C TYR A 296 -8.22 3.89 29.36
N LYS A 297 -7.20 3.95 28.50
CA LYS A 297 -6.64 5.22 28.03
C LYS A 297 -7.63 6.00 27.18
N ILE A 298 -8.38 5.32 26.29
CA ILE A 298 -9.45 5.96 25.49
C ILE A 298 -10.52 6.50 26.45
N VAL A 299 -10.98 5.67 27.38
CA VAL A 299 -11.99 6.07 28.39
C VAL A 299 -11.56 7.30 29.14
N ASN A 300 -10.36 7.32 29.71
CA ASN A 300 -9.84 8.46 30.46
C ASN A 300 -9.74 9.73 29.63
N VAL A 301 -9.29 9.64 28.38
CA VAL A 301 -9.21 10.78 27.46
C VAL A 301 -10.60 11.31 27.13
N VAL A 302 -11.55 10.44 26.79
CA VAL A 302 -12.92 10.83 26.47
C VAL A 302 -13.61 11.48 27.67
N LEU A 303 -13.55 10.88 28.87
CA LEU A 303 -14.14 11.45 30.07
C LEU A 303 -13.52 12.81 30.42
N LYS A 304 -12.20 12.96 30.30
CA LYS A 304 -11.48 14.22 30.48
C LYS A 304 -11.94 15.30 29.52
N LEU A 305 -12.07 14.98 28.20
CA LEU A 305 -12.53 15.91 27.18
C LEU A 305 -13.98 16.33 27.39
N CYS A 306 -14.83 15.41 27.85
CA CYS A 306 -16.23 15.71 28.21
C CYS A 306 -16.36 16.42 29.56
N ASN A 307 -15.26 16.61 30.29
CA ASN A 307 -15.27 17.13 31.68
C ASN A 307 -16.26 16.34 32.55
N VAL A 308 -16.15 15.01 32.51
CA VAL A 308 -16.97 14.04 33.30
C VAL A 308 -16.08 13.41 34.37
N ASN A 309 -16.55 13.41 35.61
CA ASN A 309 -15.85 12.74 36.72
C ASN A 309 -15.97 11.22 36.56
N ASN A 310 -14.86 10.51 36.67
CA ASN A 310 -14.78 9.06 36.49
C ASN A 310 -15.68 8.27 37.43
N SER A 311 -15.96 8.81 38.63
CA SER A 311 -16.76 8.12 39.70
C SER A 311 -18.27 8.34 39.59
N ILE A 312 -18.73 9.18 38.62
CA ILE A 312 -20.17 9.44 38.48
C ILE A 312 -20.89 8.25 37.85
N SER A 313 -22.12 7.98 38.23
CA SER A 313 -22.92 6.93 37.59
C SER A 313 -23.61 7.45 36.33
N TRP A 314 -23.91 6.56 35.38
CA TRP A 314 -24.63 6.87 34.15
C TRP A 314 -25.96 7.60 34.38
N LYS A 315 -26.71 7.15 35.42
CA LYS A 315 -28.02 7.75 35.77
C LYS A 315 -27.96 9.18 36.21
N THR A 316 -26.84 9.58 36.83
CA THR A 316 -26.69 10.93 37.38
C THR A 316 -26.04 11.90 36.40
N LEU A 317 -25.61 11.42 35.24
CA LEU A 317 -25.12 12.28 34.16
C LEU A 317 -26.24 13.17 33.59
N SER A 318 -25.95 14.45 33.42
CA SER A 318 -26.85 15.36 32.71
C SER A 318 -27.01 14.99 31.24
N HIS A 319 -28.08 15.40 30.63
CA HIS A 319 -28.35 15.19 29.20
C HIS A 319 -27.18 15.71 28.33
N ASP A 320 -26.71 16.93 28.59
CA ASP A 320 -25.61 17.54 27.83
C ASP A 320 -24.31 16.71 27.93
N LYS A 321 -24.04 16.10 29.09
CA LYS A 321 -22.85 15.25 29.27
C LYS A 321 -23.00 13.92 28.55
N LYS A 322 -24.20 13.34 28.50
CA LYS A 322 -24.49 12.16 27.70
C LYS A 322 -24.34 12.43 26.20
N GLU A 323 -24.78 13.60 25.74
CA GLU A 323 -24.64 14.02 24.34
C GLU A 323 -23.15 14.19 23.94
N LEU A 324 -22.35 14.88 24.79
CA LEU A 324 -20.91 15.01 24.58
C LEU A 324 -20.20 13.64 24.56
N LEU A 325 -20.60 12.71 25.42
CA LEU A 325 -20.06 11.35 25.43
C LEU A 325 -20.42 10.60 24.13
N TYR A 326 -21.66 10.73 23.70
CA TYR A 326 -22.10 10.15 22.42
C TYR A 326 -21.24 10.66 21.26
N GLU A 327 -21.10 11.97 21.12
CA GLU A 327 -20.28 12.58 20.08
C GLU A 327 -18.82 12.08 20.13
N MET A 328 -18.22 12.05 21.33
CA MET A 328 -16.83 11.61 21.49
C MET A 328 -16.62 10.12 21.26
N LEU A 329 -17.63 9.30 21.48
CA LEU A 329 -17.53 7.83 21.34
C LEU A 329 -17.93 7.33 19.95
N VAL A 330 -18.82 8.04 19.26
CA VAL A 330 -19.34 7.66 17.94
C VAL A 330 -18.74 8.51 16.82
N SER A 331 -18.17 9.67 17.15
CA SER A 331 -17.58 10.59 16.18
C SER A 331 -16.38 11.34 16.78
N PHE A 332 -15.35 10.59 17.20
CA PHE A 332 -14.11 11.20 17.69
C PHE A 332 -13.34 11.83 16.55
N ASN A 333 -13.45 13.15 16.42
CA ASN A 333 -12.90 13.90 15.31
C ASN A 333 -11.42 14.22 15.49
N VAL A 334 -10.61 13.79 14.52
CA VAL A 334 -9.16 13.98 14.47
C VAL A 334 -8.80 14.82 13.25
N PRO A 335 -8.54 16.14 13.42
CA PRO A 335 -8.00 16.97 12.36
C PRO A 335 -6.64 16.45 11.92
N ILE A 336 -6.44 16.34 10.61
CA ILE A 336 -5.20 15.82 10.02
C ILE A 336 -4.36 16.99 9.54
N ALA A 337 -3.14 17.09 10.07
CA ALA A 337 -2.15 18.10 9.70
C ALA A 337 -1.31 17.67 8.49
N GLY A 338 -1.25 16.36 8.19
CA GLY A 338 -0.49 15.81 7.08
C GLY A 338 -0.25 14.30 7.23
N THR A 339 0.73 13.80 6.49
CA THR A 339 1.14 12.39 6.53
C THR A 339 2.61 12.26 6.92
N ARG A 340 3.02 11.07 7.37
CA ARG A 340 4.43 10.73 7.55
C ARG A 340 5.11 10.67 6.18
N GLY A 341 6.41 10.97 6.13
CA GLY A 341 7.19 10.98 4.89
C GLY A 341 7.49 9.59 4.30
N PHE A 342 8.22 9.59 3.19
CA PHE A 342 8.59 8.38 2.44
C PHE A 342 9.34 7.32 3.26
N ASP A 343 10.08 7.71 4.29
CA ASP A 343 10.78 6.79 5.19
C ASP A 343 9.85 5.86 5.97
N CYS A 344 8.58 6.29 6.14
CA CYS A 344 7.53 5.56 6.85
C CYS A 344 6.44 5.02 5.93
N ALA A 345 6.42 5.45 4.66
CA ALA A 345 5.41 5.05 3.69
C ALA A 345 5.68 3.64 3.16
N GLN A 346 4.62 2.82 3.02
CA GLN A 346 4.76 1.48 2.44
C GLN A 346 4.88 1.53 0.92
N VAL A 347 4.21 2.50 0.28
CA VAL A 347 4.17 2.68 -1.18
C VAL A 347 4.30 4.15 -1.55
N SER A 348 4.54 4.41 -2.83
CA SER A 348 4.48 5.73 -3.45
C SER A 348 3.19 5.86 -4.26
N ILE A 349 2.52 6.99 -4.16
CA ILE A 349 1.40 7.40 -5.01
C ILE A 349 1.96 8.27 -6.12
N GLY A 350 1.36 8.26 -7.31
CA GLY A 350 1.90 8.94 -8.49
C GLY A 350 2.99 8.12 -9.17
N GLY A 351 3.69 8.72 -10.12
CA GLY A 351 4.69 8.05 -10.95
C GLY A 351 4.46 8.31 -12.43
N ILE A 352 5.02 7.48 -13.29
CA ILE A 352 4.86 7.58 -14.74
C ILE A 352 3.39 7.38 -15.11
N SER A 353 2.83 8.35 -15.86
CA SER A 353 1.42 8.34 -16.25
C SER A 353 1.09 7.17 -17.16
N LEU A 354 -0.02 6.48 -16.89
CA LEU A 354 -0.55 5.43 -17.77
C LEU A 354 -1.05 5.95 -19.13
N ASP A 355 -1.14 7.29 -19.33
CA ASP A 355 -1.47 7.85 -20.63
C ASP A 355 -0.39 7.54 -21.68
N ASP A 356 0.85 7.50 -21.23
CA ASP A 356 2.02 7.29 -22.07
C ASP A 356 2.43 5.81 -22.20
N ILE A 357 1.64 4.89 -21.62
CA ILE A 357 1.92 3.45 -21.57
C ILE A 357 0.78 2.68 -22.22
N ASP A 358 1.09 1.69 -23.06
CA ASP A 358 0.12 0.69 -23.48
C ASP A 358 -0.10 -0.32 -22.37
N ILE A 359 -1.30 -0.35 -21.81
CA ILE A 359 -1.63 -1.18 -20.65
C ILE A 359 -1.63 -2.69 -20.97
N ASN A 360 -1.78 -3.08 -22.22
CA ASN A 360 -1.78 -4.48 -22.64
C ASN A 360 -0.38 -5.08 -22.75
N THR A 361 0.64 -4.25 -22.86
CA THR A 361 2.03 -4.66 -23.04
C THR A 361 2.97 -4.03 -22.01
N PHE A 362 2.55 -2.96 -21.34
CA PHE A 362 3.36 -2.05 -20.54
C PHE A 362 4.52 -1.42 -21.30
N GLU A 363 4.46 -1.41 -22.64
CA GLU A 363 5.39 -0.68 -23.49
C GLU A 363 5.06 0.83 -23.52
N SER A 364 6.08 1.64 -23.58
CA SER A 364 5.95 3.07 -23.84
C SER A 364 5.32 3.34 -25.19
N LYS A 365 4.31 4.21 -25.24
CA LYS A 365 3.76 4.74 -26.50
C LYS A 365 4.66 5.79 -27.15
N ILE A 366 5.64 6.33 -26.41
CA ILE A 366 6.55 7.38 -26.84
C ILE A 366 7.82 6.77 -27.43
N VAL A 367 8.34 5.71 -26.81
CA VAL A 367 9.63 5.11 -27.16
C VAL A 367 9.46 3.59 -27.28
N SER A 368 9.45 3.07 -28.50
CA SER A 368 9.36 1.62 -28.74
C SER A 368 10.56 0.89 -28.14
N GLY A 369 10.28 -0.26 -27.51
CA GLY A 369 11.26 -1.09 -26.83
C GLY A 369 11.55 -0.69 -25.38
N LEU A 370 10.89 0.35 -24.86
CA LEU A 370 10.96 0.78 -23.46
C LEU A 370 9.68 0.35 -22.73
N TYR A 371 9.82 -0.32 -21.60
CA TYR A 371 8.71 -0.85 -20.78
C TYR A 371 8.80 -0.35 -19.36
N PHE A 372 7.65 -0.29 -18.66
CA PHE A 372 7.57 0.10 -17.26
C PHE A 372 6.80 -0.95 -16.47
N THR A 373 7.26 -1.31 -15.25
CA THR A 373 6.57 -2.29 -14.40
C THR A 373 6.56 -1.91 -12.92
N GLY A 374 5.46 -2.20 -12.24
CA GLY A 374 5.30 -2.00 -10.80
C GLY A 374 5.16 -0.53 -10.39
N GLU A 375 5.63 -0.23 -9.20
CA GLU A 375 5.40 1.03 -8.46
C GLU A 375 6.05 2.28 -9.09
N VAL A 376 6.78 2.15 -10.18
CA VAL A 376 7.29 3.30 -10.95
C VAL A 376 6.18 4.01 -11.74
N MET A 377 5.07 3.33 -11.98
CA MET A 377 3.89 3.85 -12.66
C MET A 377 2.89 4.45 -11.67
N ASP A 378 2.03 5.35 -12.16
CA ASP A 378 0.94 5.97 -11.40
C ASP A 378 -0.17 4.95 -11.10
N VAL A 379 0.15 3.95 -10.28
CA VAL A 379 -0.79 2.93 -9.77
C VAL A 379 -0.44 2.61 -8.33
N VAL A 380 -1.41 2.79 -7.44
CA VAL A 380 -1.29 2.41 -6.04
C VAL A 380 -2.52 1.62 -5.61
N GLY A 381 -2.32 0.56 -4.85
CA GLY A 381 -3.39 -0.25 -4.26
C GLY A 381 -3.55 0.00 -2.77
N ASP A 382 -4.70 -0.41 -2.22
CA ASP A 382 -4.94 -0.48 -0.79
C ASP A 382 -3.91 -1.42 -0.09
N CYS A 383 -3.86 -1.34 1.23
CA CYS A 383 -3.07 -2.27 2.04
C CYS A 383 -3.72 -3.66 1.96
N GLY A 384 -2.94 -4.70 1.62
CA GLY A 384 -3.53 -6.03 1.58
C GLY A 384 -3.11 -6.93 0.42
N GLY A 385 -1.95 -6.72 -0.19
CA GLY A 385 -1.42 -7.55 -1.28
C GLY A 385 -1.65 -6.96 -2.67
N TYR A 386 -2.44 -5.90 -2.80
CA TYR A 386 -2.77 -5.27 -4.09
C TYR A 386 -1.55 -4.70 -4.81
N ASN A 387 -0.67 -3.99 -4.10
CA ASN A 387 0.53 -3.40 -4.68
C ASN A 387 1.52 -4.45 -5.18
N LEU A 388 1.69 -5.56 -4.46
CA LEU A 388 2.49 -6.69 -4.94
C LEU A 388 1.79 -7.42 -6.09
N GLY A 389 0.46 -7.61 -6.02
CA GLY A 389 -0.34 -8.17 -7.10
C GLY A 389 -0.16 -7.40 -8.42
N PHE A 390 -0.25 -6.07 -8.37
CA PHE A 390 0.00 -5.22 -9.54
C PHE A 390 1.46 -5.30 -10.02
N ALA A 391 2.42 -5.32 -9.09
CA ALA A 391 3.83 -5.45 -9.44
C ALA A 391 4.12 -6.77 -10.19
N PHE A 392 3.53 -7.87 -9.74
CA PHE A 392 3.65 -9.16 -10.41
C PHE A 392 2.93 -9.16 -11.76
N LEU A 393 1.68 -8.69 -11.80
CA LEU A 393 0.90 -8.63 -13.04
C LEU A 393 1.61 -7.83 -14.12
N SER A 394 2.01 -6.61 -13.82
CA SER A 394 2.71 -5.74 -14.78
C SER A 394 4.04 -6.34 -15.23
N GLY A 395 4.75 -7.02 -14.31
CA GLY A 395 5.96 -7.77 -14.66
C GLY A 395 5.71 -8.93 -15.62
N MET A 396 4.65 -9.70 -15.39
CA MET A 396 4.26 -10.83 -16.26
C MET A 396 3.88 -10.35 -17.66
N ILE A 397 3.02 -9.33 -17.74
CA ILE A 397 2.54 -8.81 -19.01
C ILE A 397 3.70 -8.18 -19.82
N ALA A 398 4.50 -7.31 -19.21
CA ALA A 398 5.64 -6.70 -19.88
C ALA A 398 6.68 -7.75 -20.32
N GLY A 399 6.98 -8.70 -19.42
CA GLY A 399 7.92 -9.78 -19.74
C GLY A 399 7.46 -10.64 -20.91
N ASN A 400 6.20 -11.06 -20.94
CA ASN A 400 5.64 -11.81 -22.08
C ASN A 400 5.72 -10.99 -23.37
N SER A 401 5.28 -9.72 -23.34
CA SER A 401 5.30 -8.86 -24.52
C SER A 401 6.71 -8.67 -25.10
N VAL A 402 7.72 -8.55 -24.23
CA VAL A 402 9.12 -8.50 -24.67
C VAL A 402 9.58 -9.84 -25.23
N GLY A 403 9.19 -10.97 -24.59
CA GLY A 403 9.56 -12.31 -24.99
C GLY A 403 9.02 -12.69 -26.37
N ASP A 404 7.76 -12.39 -26.62
CA ASP A 404 7.06 -12.75 -27.87
C ASP A 404 7.58 -12.02 -29.12
N CYS A 405 8.33 -10.92 -28.94
CA CYS A 405 9.06 -10.28 -30.03
C CYS A 405 10.28 -11.09 -30.51
N CYS A 406 10.55 -12.29 -29.95
CA CYS A 406 11.71 -13.13 -30.25
C CYS A 406 11.35 -14.34 -31.13
N ASP A 407 10.05 -14.65 -31.26
CA ASP A 407 9.52 -15.73 -32.08
C ASP A 407 9.12 -15.20 -33.48
#